data_16b9d5d9d05523fccde3df1b168ea74f
#
_entry.id   16b9d5d9d05523fccde3df1b168ea74f
#
_cell.length_a   1.000
_cell.length_b   1.000
_cell.length_c   1.000
_cell.angle_alpha   90.00
_cell.angle_beta   90.00
_cell.angle_gamma   90.00
#
_symmetry.space_group_name_H-M   'P 1'
#
loop_
_entity.id
_entity.type
_entity.pdbx_description
1 polymer ?
#
loop_
_entity_poly.entity_id
_entity_poly.type
_entity_poly.pdbx_seq_one_letter_code
_entity_poly.pdbx_strand_id
1 'polypeptide(L)'
;EITQKSVAQVFFEDVFPKSTIHCFEPYLPSYNRLKEIYGTKNNVICNGIGLSDVAGEFKMFLQSDSGYNSLNEKVNKPSDEMGNKFQLVQTSTISEYCEANNVDSIDFIKIDTEGLDLRVLKGAENLLKAGKVKYIYAECTFNEDSKQNTPFNELNEYLQTLNFKVRAIYDQSNFGNKSYLTCVNAMSMLQPDK
;
A
#
# COMPACT_ATOMS: atom_id res chain seq x y z
N GLU A 1 7.80 -9.35 -17.90
CA GLU A 1 8.30 -8.84 -16.61
C GLU A 1 7.15 -8.84 -15.62
N ILE A 2 7.28 -9.64 -14.57
CA ILE A 2 6.30 -9.67 -13.49
C ILE A 2 6.67 -8.49 -12.58
N THR A 3 5.82 -7.46 -12.51
CA THR A 3 6.05 -6.34 -11.61
C THR A 3 6.04 -6.82 -10.16
N GLN A 4 6.79 -6.16 -9.29
CA GLN A 4 6.94 -6.51 -7.87
C GLN A 4 5.59 -6.68 -7.13
N LYS A 5 4.55 -5.96 -7.58
CA LYS A 5 3.17 -6.06 -7.06
C LYS A 5 2.50 -7.41 -7.39
N SER A 6 2.78 -8.01 -8.55
CA SER A 6 2.22 -9.31 -8.92
C SER A 6 2.87 -10.48 -8.15
N VAL A 7 4.14 -10.36 -7.74
CA VAL A 7 4.83 -11.39 -6.94
C VAL A 7 4.21 -11.51 -5.55
N ALA A 8 3.87 -10.39 -4.90
CA ALA A 8 3.22 -10.43 -3.59
C ALA A 8 1.86 -11.16 -3.63
N GLN A 9 1.07 -10.98 -4.70
CA GLN A 9 -0.24 -11.63 -4.85
C GLN A 9 -0.12 -13.13 -5.08
N VAL A 10 0.80 -13.59 -5.91
CA VAL A 10 1.10 -15.02 -6.07
C VAL A 10 1.48 -15.64 -4.73
N PHE A 11 2.35 -14.98 -3.97
CA PHE A 11 2.75 -15.45 -2.65
C PHE A 11 1.55 -15.62 -1.69
N PHE A 12 0.60 -14.67 -1.68
CA PHE A 12 -0.57 -14.77 -0.81
C PHE A 12 -1.53 -15.89 -1.20
N GLU A 13 -1.75 -16.16 -2.49
CA GLU A 13 -2.57 -17.27 -2.94
C GLU A 13 -1.97 -18.64 -2.51
N ASP A 14 -0.67 -18.79 -2.68
CA ASP A 14 0.02 -20.05 -2.35
C ASP A 14 0.12 -20.28 -0.84
N VAL A 15 0.34 -19.22 -0.07
CA VAL A 15 0.52 -19.31 1.39
C VAL A 15 -0.84 -19.31 2.13
N PHE A 16 -1.84 -18.63 1.59
CA PHE A 16 -3.15 -18.49 2.21
C PHE A 16 -4.31 -18.88 1.26
N PRO A 17 -4.39 -20.14 0.80
CA PRO A 17 -5.31 -20.56 -0.26
C PRO A 17 -6.80 -20.45 0.12
N LYS A 18 -7.12 -20.24 1.41
CA LYS A 18 -8.50 -20.07 1.91
C LYS A 18 -8.87 -18.62 2.16
N SER A 19 -7.97 -17.68 1.92
CA SER A 19 -8.21 -16.25 2.15
C SER A 19 -8.93 -15.61 0.98
N THR A 20 -9.78 -14.64 1.24
CA THR A 20 -10.25 -13.69 0.24
C THR A 20 -9.24 -12.55 0.14
N ILE A 21 -8.77 -12.27 -1.07
CA ILE A 21 -7.74 -11.27 -1.35
C ILE A 21 -8.39 -10.10 -2.09
N HIS A 22 -8.31 -8.91 -1.52
CA HIS A 22 -8.77 -7.68 -2.14
C HIS A 22 -7.56 -6.89 -2.65
N CYS A 23 -7.46 -6.71 -3.97
CA CYS A 23 -6.37 -6.01 -4.63
C CYS A 23 -6.86 -4.64 -5.11
N PHE A 24 -6.02 -3.62 -4.95
CA PHE A 24 -6.33 -2.25 -5.34
C PHE A 24 -5.24 -1.73 -6.28
N GLU A 25 -5.61 -1.27 -7.45
CA GLU A 25 -4.70 -0.73 -8.45
C GLU A 25 -5.39 0.41 -9.21
N PRO A 26 -5.05 1.67 -8.93
CA PRO A 26 -5.68 2.81 -9.57
C PRO A 26 -5.20 3.06 -11.01
N TYR A 27 -4.00 2.60 -11.39
CA TYR A 27 -3.47 2.77 -12.73
C TYR A 27 -4.11 1.79 -13.71
N LEU A 28 -4.92 2.30 -14.65
CA LEU A 28 -5.75 1.49 -15.52
C LEU A 28 -4.98 0.39 -16.28
N PRO A 29 -3.80 0.62 -16.87
CA PRO A 29 -3.04 -0.45 -17.52
C PRO A 29 -2.63 -1.58 -16.56
N SER A 30 -2.15 -1.24 -15.36
CA SER A 30 -1.79 -2.22 -14.33
C SER A 30 -3.03 -2.96 -13.79
N TYR A 31 -4.13 -2.26 -13.61
CA TYR A 31 -5.40 -2.88 -13.22
C TYR A 31 -5.90 -3.89 -14.26
N ASN A 32 -5.85 -3.54 -15.54
CA ASN A 32 -6.24 -4.47 -16.60
C ASN A 32 -5.37 -5.72 -16.59
N ARG A 33 -4.06 -5.55 -16.39
CA ARG A 33 -3.12 -6.67 -16.27
C ARG A 33 -3.40 -7.53 -15.03
N LEU A 34 -3.69 -6.90 -13.89
CA LEU A 34 -4.11 -7.58 -12.67
C LEU A 34 -5.36 -8.44 -12.92
N LYS A 35 -6.34 -7.87 -13.60
CA LYS A 35 -7.60 -8.53 -13.92
C LYS A 35 -7.44 -9.67 -14.92
N GLU A 36 -6.55 -9.57 -15.90
CA GLU A 36 -6.21 -10.67 -16.80
C GLU A 36 -5.66 -11.87 -16.04
N ILE A 37 -4.78 -11.64 -15.06
CA ILE A 37 -4.09 -12.71 -14.33
C ILE A 37 -5.00 -13.33 -13.27
N TYR A 38 -5.75 -12.52 -12.54
CA TYR A 38 -6.47 -12.95 -11.33
C TYR A 38 -7.98 -12.85 -11.41
N GLY A 39 -8.55 -12.17 -12.42
CA GLY A 39 -9.99 -11.89 -12.49
C GLY A 39 -10.89 -13.13 -12.63
N THR A 40 -10.32 -14.29 -12.94
CA THR A 40 -11.04 -15.57 -12.96
C THR A 40 -10.95 -16.35 -11.65
N LYS A 41 -10.16 -15.87 -10.69
CA LYS A 41 -9.99 -16.52 -9.38
C LYS A 41 -11.13 -16.13 -8.45
N ASN A 42 -11.80 -17.12 -7.87
CA ASN A 42 -12.98 -16.91 -7.03
C ASN A 42 -12.66 -16.21 -5.70
N ASN A 43 -11.42 -16.27 -5.26
CA ASN A 43 -10.96 -15.70 -3.99
C ASN A 43 -10.16 -14.41 -4.14
N VAL A 44 -10.05 -13.85 -5.37
CA VAL A 44 -9.34 -12.58 -5.63
C VAL A 44 -10.31 -11.56 -6.20
N ILE A 45 -10.42 -10.42 -5.55
CA ILE A 45 -11.26 -9.30 -5.93
C ILE A 45 -10.35 -8.16 -6.38
N CYS A 46 -10.41 -7.83 -7.69
CA CYS A 46 -9.60 -6.78 -8.28
C CYS A 46 -10.40 -5.47 -8.31
N ASN A 47 -9.87 -4.41 -7.72
CA ASN A 47 -10.48 -3.10 -7.62
C ASN A 47 -9.64 -2.07 -8.39
N GLY A 48 -10.27 -1.39 -9.38
CA GLY A 48 -9.63 -0.36 -10.21
C GLY A 48 -9.68 1.03 -9.55
N ILE A 49 -9.41 1.09 -8.26
CA ILE A 49 -9.40 2.32 -7.45
C ILE A 49 -8.14 2.37 -6.57
N GLY A 50 -7.76 3.58 -6.14
CA GLY A 50 -6.74 3.76 -5.11
C GLY A 50 -7.33 3.73 -3.71
N LEU A 51 -6.46 3.57 -2.71
CA LEU A 51 -6.80 3.75 -1.30
C LEU A 51 -6.07 4.97 -0.73
N SER A 52 -6.77 5.73 0.12
CA SER A 52 -6.23 6.93 0.77
C SER A 52 -6.95 7.17 2.10
N ASP A 53 -6.64 8.29 2.76
CA ASP A 53 -7.34 8.79 3.97
C ASP A 53 -8.73 9.37 3.68
N VAL A 54 -9.02 9.71 2.41
CA VAL A 54 -10.32 10.23 1.97
C VAL A 54 -10.72 9.62 0.63
N ALA A 55 -12.02 9.45 0.42
CA ALA A 55 -12.58 9.08 -0.88
C ALA A 55 -12.66 10.30 -1.79
N GLY A 56 -12.57 10.07 -3.10
CA GLY A 56 -12.72 11.13 -4.09
C GLY A 56 -11.94 10.88 -5.37
N GLU A 57 -11.86 11.92 -6.21
CA GLU A 57 -11.06 11.90 -7.42
C GLU A 57 -9.73 12.61 -7.20
N PHE A 58 -8.64 11.95 -7.56
CA PHE A 58 -7.28 12.43 -7.37
C PHE A 58 -6.44 12.33 -8.64
N LYS A 59 -5.44 13.19 -8.73
CA LYS A 59 -4.40 13.09 -9.76
C LYS A 59 -3.36 12.06 -9.33
N MET A 60 -3.18 11.04 -10.14
CA MET A 60 -2.05 10.13 -10.04
C MET A 60 -0.98 10.57 -11.03
N PHE A 61 0.18 10.94 -10.54
CA PHE A 61 1.31 11.37 -11.37
C PHE A 61 1.99 10.15 -11.97
N LEU A 62 2.18 10.20 -13.30
CA LEU A 62 2.75 9.11 -14.07
C LEU A 62 4.26 9.31 -14.19
N GLN A 63 5.00 8.26 -13.92
CA GLN A 63 6.46 8.21 -14.10
C GLN A 63 6.80 7.37 -15.34
N SER A 64 8.04 7.49 -15.83
CA SER A 64 8.53 6.68 -16.95
C SER A 64 8.47 5.17 -16.67
N ASP A 65 8.68 4.78 -15.41
CA ASP A 65 8.40 3.44 -14.91
C ASP A 65 7.10 3.48 -14.10
N SER A 66 6.10 2.72 -14.53
CA SER A 66 4.78 2.68 -13.87
C SER A 66 4.81 2.15 -12.43
N GLY A 67 5.88 1.48 -12.03
CA GLY A 67 6.11 1.05 -10.65
C GLY A 67 6.20 2.22 -9.66
N TYR A 68 6.57 3.40 -10.14
CA TYR A 68 6.71 4.64 -9.35
C TYR A 68 5.56 5.62 -9.53
N ASN A 69 4.46 5.24 -10.16
CA ASN A 69 3.27 6.09 -10.23
C ASN A 69 2.71 6.33 -8.83
N SER A 70 2.41 7.59 -8.50
CA SER A 70 1.98 7.95 -7.16
C SER A 70 0.89 9.03 -7.15
N LEU A 71 0.02 9.00 -6.15
CA LEU A 71 -0.89 10.11 -5.81
C LEU A 71 -0.15 11.21 -5.02
N ASN A 72 1.10 10.99 -4.66
CA ASN A 72 1.90 11.93 -3.89
C ASN A 72 2.52 12.99 -4.82
N GLU A 73 2.05 14.23 -4.71
CA GLU A 73 2.56 15.35 -5.50
C GLU A 73 4.07 15.61 -5.29
N LYS A 74 4.62 15.23 -4.14
CA LYS A 74 6.05 15.40 -3.83
C LYS A 74 6.96 14.51 -4.69
N VAL A 75 6.42 13.43 -5.25
CA VAL A 75 7.15 12.49 -6.12
C VAL A 75 7.19 12.98 -7.56
N ASN A 76 6.34 13.94 -7.93
CA ASN A 76 6.31 14.50 -9.28
C ASN A 76 7.67 15.13 -9.64
N LYS A 77 8.34 14.57 -10.64
CA LYS A 77 9.61 15.07 -11.17
C LYS A 77 9.35 15.71 -12.55
N PRO A 78 9.23 17.04 -12.62
CA PRO A 78 8.95 17.72 -13.90
C PRO A 78 10.01 17.51 -14.99
N SER A 79 11.18 16.98 -14.61
CA SER A 79 12.34 16.79 -15.47
C SER A 79 12.41 15.42 -16.16
N ASP A 80 11.50 14.48 -15.87
CA ASP A 80 11.52 13.22 -16.60
C ASP A 80 10.71 13.32 -17.91
N GLU A 81 10.87 12.34 -18.80
CA GLU A 81 10.26 12.34 -20.14
C GLU A 81 8.73 12.37 -20.12
N MET A 82 8.11 11.93 -19.02
CA MET A 82 6.66 11.95 -18.83
C MET A 82 6.15 13.34 -18.42
N GLY A 83 7.02 14.22 -17.90
CA GLY A 83 6.68 15.59 -17.50
C GLY A 83 5.59 15.62 -16.44
N ASN A 84 4.63 16.53 -16.58
CA ASN A 84 3.49 16.68 -15.67
C ASN A 84 2.29 15.79 -16.07
N LYS A 85 2.52 14.62 -16.69
CA LYS A 85 1.41 13.74 -17.04
C LYS A 85 0.77 13.15 -15.80
N PHE A 86 -0.55 13.13 -15.80
CA PHE A 86 -1.32 12.53 -14.73
C PHE A 86 -2.54 11.80 -15.29
N GLN A 87 -3.06 10.88 -14.53
CA GLN A 87 -4.36 10.24 -14.74
C GLN A 87 -5.26 10.60 -13.56
N LEU A 88 -6.54 10.92 -13.83
CA LEU A 88 -7.54 11.01 -12.77
C LEU A 88 -7.93 9.60 -12.34
N VAL A 89 -7.91 9.36 -11.05
CA VAL A 89 -8.25 8.07 -10.45
C VAL A 89 -9.21 8.26 -9.29
N GLN A 90 -10.09 7.31 -9.09
CA GLN A 90 -10.97 7.28 -7.92
C GLN A 90 -10.23 6.65 -6.75
N THR A 91 -10.47 7.19 -5.57
CA THR A 91 -10.00 6.61 -4.31
C THR A 91 -11.15 6.34 -3.36
N SER A 92 -10.95 5.41 -2.46
CA SER A 92 -11.77 5.15 -1.27
C SER A 92 -10.91 5.07 -0.03
N THR A 93 -11.51 5.04 1.13
CA THR A 93 -10.84 4.62 2.36
C THR A 93 -10.98 3.11 2.55
N ILE A 94 -10.07 2.49 3.30
CA ILE A 94 -10.22 1.06 3.67
C ILE A 94 -11.51 0.87 4.46
N SER A 95 -11.85 1.81 5.36
CA SER A 95 -13.07 1.73 6.17
C SER A 95 -14.34 1.74 5.33
N GLU A 96 -14.48 2.68 4.40
CA GLU A 96 -15.64 2.75 3.49
C GLU A 96 -15.72 1.53 2.58
N TYR A 97 -14.58 1.09 2.04
CA TYR A 97 -14.54 -0.10 1.22
C TYR A 97 -15.01 -1.34 1.97
N CYS A 98 -14.53 -1.54 3.19
CA CYS A 98 -14.92 -2.67 4.03
C CYS A 98 -16.40 -2.65 4.38
N GLU A 99 -16.95 -1.48 4.72
CA GLU A 99 -18.39 -1.29 4.98
C GLU A 99 -19.22 -1.64 3.74
N ALA A 100 -18.87 -1.10 2.57
CA ALA A 100 -19.58 -1.33 1.32
C ALA A 100 -19.54 -2.79 0.84
N ASN A 101 -18.51 -3.56 1.23
CA ASN A 101 -18.30 -4.94 0.80
C ASN A 101 -18.53 -5.97 1.92
N ASN A 102 -19.08 -5.56 3.07
CA ASN A 102 -19.34 -6.43 4.24
C ASN A 102 -18.08 -7.17 4.73
N VAL A 103 -16.94 -6.48 4.77
CA VAL A 103 -15.68 -6.99 5.31
C VAL A 103 -15.56 -6.55 6.77
N ASP A 104 -15.82 -7.44 7.69
CA ASP A 104 -15.86 -7.13 9.14
C ASP A 104 -14.48 -7.00 9.77
N SER A 105 -13.49 -7.72 9.25
CA SER A 105 -12.11 -7.73 9.78
C SER A 105 -11.10 -8.06 8.69
N ILE A 106 -9.86 -7.67 8.92
CA ILE A 106 -8.74 -7.86 8.00
C ILE A 106 -7.61 -8.58 8.75
N ASP A 107 -7.23 -9.75 8.27
CA ASP A 107 -6.09 -10.45 8.86
C ASP A 107 -4.75 -9.80 8.49
N PHE A 108 -4.61 -9.34 7.25
CA PHE A 108 -3.35 -8.81 6.75
C PHE A 108 -3.57 -7.68 5.74
N ILE A 109 -2.89 -6.56 5.94
CA ILE A 109 -2.81 -5.45 4.99
C ILE A 109 -1.36 -5.36 4.47
N LYS A 110 -1.15 -5.48 3.15
CA LYS A 110 0.08 -5.06 2.49
C LYS A 110 -0.16 -3.68 1.85
N ILE A 111 0.71 -2.74 2.15
CA ILE A 111 0.68 -1.39 1.59
C ILE A 111 2.02 -1.11 0.91
N ASP A 112 1.92 -0.55 -0.30
CA ASP A 112 3.04 -0.19 -1.15
C ASP A 112 2.53 0.86 -2.14
N THR A 113 2.50 2.11 -1.68
CA THR A 113 1.79 3.22 -2.34
C THR A 113 2.68 4.40 -2.67
N GLU A 114 4.01 4.15 -2.76
CA GLU A 114 4.98 5.17 -3.14
C GLU A 114 4.87 6.44 -2.27
N GLY A 115 4.88 6.21 -0.93
CA GLY A 115 4.92 7.26 0.08
C GLY A 115 3.57 7.77 0.60
N LEU A 116 2.48 7.06 0.31
CA LEU A 116 1.15 7.36 0.88
C LEU A 116 0.68 6.34 1.90
N ASP A 117 1.53 5.42 2.34
CA ASP A 117 1.18 4.29 3.21
C ASP A 117 0.50 4.75 4.50
N LEU A 118 1.01 5.83 5.11
CA LEU A 118 0.40 6.41 6.30
C LEU A 118 -1.00 6.98 6.03
N ARG A 119 -1.25 7.57 4.85
CA ARG A 119 -2.59 8.05 4.48
C ARG A 119 -3.55 6.88 4.30
N VAL A 120 -3.12 5.81 3.65
CA VAL A 120 -3.93 4.59 3.51
C VAL A 120 -4.31 4.02 4.88
N LEU A 121 -3.36 3.97 5.83
CA LEU A 121 -3.64 3.53 7.20
C LEU A 121 -4.58 4.45 7.95
N LYS A 122 -4.50 5.78 7.77
CA LYS A 122 -5.48 6.71 8.31
C LYS A 122 -6.89 6.46 7.76
N GLY A 123 -7.00 6.05 6.49
CA GLY A 123 -8.27 5.59 5.91
C GLY A 123 -8.84 4.31 6.52
N ALA A 124 -8.03 3.57 7.29
CA ALA A 124 -8.43 2.38 8.03
C ALA A 124 -8.64 2.65 9.54
N GLU A 125 -8.54 3.89 10.00
CA GLU A 125 -8.40 4.22 11.43
C GLU A 125 -9.51 3.61 12.30
N ASN A 126 -10.75 3.60 11.83
CA ASN A 126 -11.87 3.02 12.56
C ASN A 126 -11.70 1.51 12.79
N LEU A 127 -11.24 0.78 11.76
CA LEU A 127 -10.97 -0.65 11.86
C LEU A 127 -9.74 -0.94 12.74
N LEU A 128 -8.72 -0.11 12.64
CA LEU A 128 -7.50 -0.21 13.46
C LEU A 128 -7.83 0.02 14.95
N LYS A 129 -8.57 1.09 15.28
CA LYS A 129 -9.03 1.37 16.66
C LYS A 129 -9.94 0.29 17.23
N ALA A 130 -10.75 -0.32 16.37
CA ALA A 130 -11.66 -1.41 16.78
C ALA A 130 -10.95 -2.77 16.90
N GLY A 131 -9.62 -2.85 16.69
CA GLY A 131 -8.87 -4.11 16.73
C GLY A 131 -9.22 -5.10 15.62
N LYS A 132 -9.82 -4.63 14.55
CA LYS A 132 -10.28 -5.45 13.42
C LYS A 132 -9.22 -5.72 12.35
N VAL A 133 -7.99 -5.23 12.55
CA VAL A 133 -6.83 -5.49 11.69
C VAL A 133 -5.76 -6.17 12.52
N LYS A 134 -5.20 -7.30 12.04
CA LYS A 134 -4.20 -8.06 12.81
C LYS A 134 -2.77 -7.72 12.42
N TYR A 135 -2.46 -7.71 11.14
CA TYR A 135 -1.11 -7.48 10.63
C TYR A 135 -1.09 -6.39 9.56
N ILE A 136 -0.05 -5.58 9.61
CA ILE A 136 0.24 -4.53 8.62
C ILE A 136 1.66 -4.75 8.12
N TYR A 137 1.85 -4.77 6.81
CA TYR A 137 3.13 -4.86 6.11
C TYR A 137 3.22 -3.66 5.17
N ALA A 138 4.05 -2.69 5.51
CA ALA A 138 4.14 -1.43 4.79
C ALA A 138 5.57 -1.11 4.38
N GLU A 139 5.74 -0.54 3.20
CA GLU A 139 7.01 -0.01 2.74
C GLU A 139 7.30 1.30 3.45
N CYS A 140 8.53 1.45 3.99
CA CYS A 140 8.95 2.65 4.68
C CYS A 140 10.45 2.89 4.54
N THR A 141 10.90 4.06 4.95
CA THR A 141 12.31 4.46 4.86
C THR A 141 12.83 5.01 6.18
N PHE A 142 14.12 4.80 6.43
CA PHE A 142 14.87 5.51 7.48
C PHE A 142 15.51 6.81 6.98
N ASN A 143 15.38 7.12 5.70
CA ASN A 143 15.84 8.37 5.12
C ASN A 143 14.75 9.43 5.21
N GLU A 144 14.86 10.34 6.16
CA GLU A 144 13.89 11.44 6.38
C GLU A 144 13.76 12.40 5.18
N ASP A 145 14.75 12.46 4.31
CA ASP A 145 14.73 13.27 3.08
C ASP A 145 14.01 12.58 1.92
N SER A 146 13.58 11.34 2.09
CA SER A 146 12.85 10.60 1.04
C SER A 146 11.49 11.26 0.80
N LYS A 147 11.20 11.49 -0.49
CA LYS A 147 9.88 11.94 -0.92
C LYS A 147 9.01 10.79 -1.44
N GLN A 148 9.62 9.64 -1.62
CA GLN A 148 9.05 8.47 -2.29
C GLN A 148 8.47 7.43 -1.33
N ASN A 149 8.99 7.37 -0.09
CA ASN A 149 8.57 6.40 0.90
C ASN A 149 8.11 7.11 2.18
N THR A 150 7.20 6.48 2.90
CA THR A 150 6.77 6.96 4.21
C THR A 150 7.92 6.80 5.22
N PRO A 151 8.29 7.83 6.01
CA PRO A 151 9.29 7.70 7.06
C PRO A 151 8.88 6.65 8.09
N PHE A 152 9.80 5.72 8.43
CA PHE A 152 9.54 4.66 9.41
C PHE A 152 9.06 5.21 10.75
N ASN A 153 9.67 6.30 11.24
CA ASN A 153 9.32 6.89 12.52
C ASN A 153 7.86 7.36 12.53
N GLU A 154 7.41 8.07 11.49
CA GLU A 154 6.03 8.55 11.39
C GLU A 154 5.02 7.39 11.37
N LEU A 155 5.32 6.35 10.58
CA LEU A 155 4.50 5.16 10.49
C LEU A 155 4.40 4.44 11.84
N ASN A 156 5.55 4.21 12.48
CA ASN A 156 5.63 3.48 13.73
C ASN A 156 4.98 4.25 14.88
N GLU A 157 5.19 5.57 15.00
CA GLU A 157 4.53 6.41 16.00
C GLU A 157 3.01 6.36 15.87
N TYR A 158 2.48 6.50 14.65
CA TYR A 158 1.05 6.38 14.40
C TYR A 158 0.51 5.01 14.81
N LEU A 159 1.15 3.93 14.38
CA LEU A 159 0.73 2.57 14.70
C LEU A 159 0.81 2.24 16.19
N GLN A 160 1.79 2.79 16.90
CA GLN A 160 1.89 2.62 18.36
C GLN A 160 0.69 3.26 19.10
N THR A 161 0.14 4.38 18.62
CA THR A 161 -1.08 4.96 19.20
C THR A 161 -2.30 4.04 19.08
N LEU A 162 -2.25 3.08 18.15
CA LEU A 162 -3.30 2.11 17.85
C LEU A 162 -2.98 0.70 18.39
N ASN A 163 -2.05 0.61 19.34
CA ASN A 163 -1.61 -0.63 19.97
C ASN A 163 -0.94 -1.65 19.02
N PHE A 164 -0.36 -1.19 17.91
CA PHE A 164 0.49 -2.02 17.06
C PHE A 164 1.95 -1.92 17.48
N LYS A 165 2.70 -3.01 17.29
CA LYS A 165 4.15 -3.03 17.47
C LYS A 165 4.83 -3.69 16.29
N VAL A 166 5.97 -3.12 15.89
CA VAL A 166 6.84 -3.72 14.88
C VAL A 166 7.32 -5.09 15.36
N ARG A 167 7.17 -6.09 14.51
CA ARG A 167 7.58 -7.48 14.77
C ARG A 167 8.82 -7.87 13.99
N ALA A 168 8.92 -7.35 12.76
CA ALA A 168 10.06 -7.68 11.91
C ALA A 168 10.25 -6.60 10.83
N ILE A 169 11.44 -6.55 10.28
CA ILE A 169 11.83 -5.70 9.15
C ILE A 169 12.38 -6.62 8.08
N TYR A 170 11.79 -6.54 6.87
CA TYR A 170 12.12 -7.36 5.72
C TYR A 170 12.59 -6.49 4.54
N ASP A 171 13.04 -7.14 3.49
CA ASP A 171 13.36 -6.54 2.18
C ASP A 171 14.23 -5.28 2.31
N GLN A 172 15.29 -5.39 3.12
CA GLN A 172 16.20 -4.30 3.38
C GLN A 172 17.01 -3.97 2.12
N SER A 173 16.93 -2.74 1.67
CA SER A 173 17.68 -2.27 0.50
C SER A 173 18.44 -0.98 0.74
N ASN A 174 19.60 -0.87 0.10
CA ASN A 174 20.42 0.34 0.06
C ASN A 174 20.44 0.83 -1.38
N PHE A 175 19.68 1.87 -1.69
CA PHE A 175 19.70 2.48 -3.00
C PHE A 175 20.89 3.44 -3.15
N GLY A 176 21.71 3.21 -4.17
CA GLY A 176 22.95 3.96 -4.42
C GLY A 176 24.09 3.57 -3.47
N ASN A 177 25.18 4.32 -3.49
CA ASN A 177 26.37 4.09 -2.66
C ASN A 177 26.19 4.61 -1.23
N LYS A 178 25.02 4.43 -0.62
CA LYS A 178 24.75 4.87 0.76
C LYS A 178 25.09 3.76 1.75
N SER A 179 25.69 4.13 2.85
CA SER A 179 26.08 3.20 3.93
C SER A 179 24.97 2.88 4.92
N TYR A 180 23.73 3.33 4.65
CA TYR A 180 22.56 3.13 5.52
C TYR A 180 21.37 2.57 4.74
N LEU A 181 20.45 1.94 5.45
CA LEU A 181 19.21 1.43 4.88
C LEU A 181 18.37 2.57 4.34
N THR A 182 17.95 2.46 3.08
CA THR A 182 17.14 3.48 2.40
C THR A 182 15.68 3.10 2.30
N CYS A 183 15.38 1.81 2.18
CA CYS A 183 14.02 1.30 2.10
C CYS A 183 13.92 -0.04 2.82
N VAL A 184 12.82 -0.26 3.49
CA VAL A 184 12.50 -1.51 4.19
C VAL A 184 11.01 -1.76 4.15
N ASN A 185 10.62 -3.03 4.33
CA ASN A 185 9.24 -3.39 4.64
C ASN A 185 9.11 -3.71 6.14
N ALA A 186 8.31 -2.95 6.87
CA ALA A 186 8.05 -3.16 8.27
C ALA A 186 6.75 -3.92 8.49
N MET A 187 6.82 -5.03 9.24
CA MET A 187 5.65 -5.77 9.67
C MET A 187 5.28 -5.39 11.10
N SER A 188 4.08 -4.85 11.27
CA SER A 188 3.50 -4.52 12.57
C SER A 188 2.33 -5.44 12.89
N MET A 189 2.15 -5.76 14.16
CA MET A 189 1.08 -6.63 14.65
C MET A 189 0.35 -5.96 15.79
N LEU A 190 -0.99 -6.07 15.76
CA LEU A 190 -1.85 -5.68 16.88
C LEU A 190 -1.44 -6.47 18.13
N GLN A 191 -1.30 -5.77 19.25
CA GLN A 191 -1.05 -6.44 20.54
C GLN A 191 -2.38 -6.92 21.12
N PRO A 192 -2.42 -8.14 21.71
CA PRO A 192 -3.59 -8.56 22.45
C PRO A 192 -3.80 -7.62 23.66
N ASP A 193 -5.06 -7.36 23.98
CA ASP A 193 -5.40 -6.67 25.22
C ASP A 193 -4.82 -7.43 26.41
N LYS A 194 -4.25 -6.69 27.36
CA LYS A 194 -3.66 -7.27 28.57
C LYS A 194 -4.74 -7.67 29.57
#